data_72096cdec25ebdb8f07bdcb8793fae08
#
_entry.id   72096cdec25ebdb8f07bdcb8793fae08
#
_cell.length_a   1.000
_cell.length_b   1.000
_cell.length_c   1.000
_cell.angle_alpha   90.00
_cell.angle_beta   90.00
_cell.angle_gamma   90.00
#
_symmetry.space_group_name_H-M   'P 1'
#
loop_
_entity.id
_entity.type
_entity.pdbx_description
1 polymer ?
#
loop_
_entity_poly.entity_id
_entity_poly.type
_entity_poly.pdbx_seq_one_letter_code
_entity_poly.pdbx_strand_id
1 'polypeptide(L)'
;MEPEPSKLEVRPPALVDAVIRLLIPPACREHVLGDLWERYTSPRQYVVDALRTLPFVIWSQIRRTSDPLLLAMQVLPAFVFFGGLVGKPGADGGPAWLRAVIPAIAVAVVMVVRDAYYWPKYPSSRQAVLDAGLAVASAFASQGALAILWPELTLAPREVLMGGFGTFLAVFSLRAAAPDRGFRSPVSANGSLSVDDFFRDTQEFERRIRQRNRREILAGVLVILGVGAGVWRGPNLMTRVGCALVMAGALFIIYRIRTRAMPSSIPLDTPQAHAVAAYRRELQVQRDLLRTVTSWYLLPLLPGAAVLMLGQALALAQPAPALRVFVFFLLFCVLTRQLNQRGARRLQDKIDELVALETLDGNEADDRR
;
A
#
# COMPACT_ATOMS: atom_id res chain seq x y z
N MET A 1 1.21 -47.53 -39.54
CA MET A 1 0.95 -46.30 -38.76
C MET A 1 2.17 -46.15 -37.85
N GLU A 2 3.21 -45.48 -38.34
CA GLU A 2 4.43 -45.22 -37.58
C GLU A 2 4.11 -44.18 -36.50
N PRO A 3 4.57 -44.36 -35.26
CA PRO A 3 4.40 -43.37 -34.22
C PRO A 3 5.22 -42.13 -34.61
N GLU A 4 4.59 -40.96 -34.71
CA GLU A 4 5.29 -39.68 -34.86
C GLU A 4 6.39 -39.57 -33.80
N PRO A 5 7.63 -39.19 -34.19
CA PRO A 5 8.69 -39.00 -33.24
C PRO A 5 8.25 -37.91 -32.26
N SER A 6 8.19 -38.25 -30.98
CA SER A 6 7.92 -37.33 -29.88
C SER A 6 8.85 -36.13 -30.04
N LYS A 7 8.28 -34.97 -30.38
CA LYS A 7 9.03 -33.70 -30.33
C LYS A 7 9.61 -33.57 -28.94
N LEU A 8 10.93 -33.76 -28.83
CA LEU A 8 11.67 -33.46 -27.60
C LEU A 8 11.26 -32.05 -27.19
N GLU A 9 10.50 -31.90 -26.12
CA GLU A 9 10.16 -30.61 -25.54
C GLU A 9 11.47 -29.92 -25.13
N VAL A 10 12.00 -29.11 -26.05
CA VAL A 10 13.17 -28.29 -25.77
C VAL A 10 12.75 -27.18 -24.80
N ARG A 11 13.07 -27.38 -23.53
CA ARG A 11 12.72 -26.41 -22.48
C ARG A 11 13.80 -25.32 -22.34
N PRO A 12 13.38 -24.09 -22.03
CA PRO A 12 14.37 -23.02 -21.78
C PRO A 12 15.22 -23.34 -20.55
N PRO A 13 16.45 -22.77 -20.45
CA PRO A 13 17.33 -22.95 -19.29
C PRO A 13 16.62 -22.56 -17.99
N ALA A 14 16.69 -23.41 -16.99
CA ALA A 14 15.92 -23.28 -15.74
C ALA A 14 16.13 -21.93 -15.02
N LEU A 15 17.36 -21.41 -15.02
CA LEU A 15 17.67 -20.11 -14.41
C LEU A 15 17.01 -18.94 -15.18
N VAL A 16 17.05 -18.98 -16.50
CA VAL A 16 16.45 -17.94 -17.35
C VAL A 16 14.94 -17.95 -17.21
N ASP A 17 14.33 -19.13 -17.25
CA ASP A 17 12.90 -19.30 -17.04
C ASP A 17 12.47 -18.82 -15.64
N ALA A 18 13.24 -19.14 -14.61
CA ALA A 18 12.94 -18.70 -13.24
C ALA A 18 12.97 -17.17 -13.10
N VAL A 19 13.94 -16.50 -13.74
CA VAL A 19 14.01 -15.03 -13.75
C VAL A 19 12.84 -14.41 -14.51
N ILE A 20 12.53 -14.93 -15.71
CA ILE A 20 11.41 -14.45 -16.52
C ILE A 20 10.09 -14.67 -15.78
N ARG A 21 9.91 -15.85 -15.19
CA ARG A 21 8.75 -16.18 -14.35
C ARG A 21 8.58 -15.23 -13.16
N LEU A 22 9.67 -14.76 -12.56
CA LEU A 22 9.62 -13.77 -11.49
C LEU A 22 9.15 -12.39 -11.97
N LEU A 23 9.51 -12.02 -13.21
CA LEU A 23 9.17 -10.72 -13.81
C LEU A 23 7.74 -10.66 -14.38
N ILE A 24 7.09 -11.81 -14.64
CA ILE A 24 5.72 -11.85 -15.13
C ILE A 24 4.73 -11.77 -13.97
N PRO A 25 3.74 -10.86 -14.02
CA PRO A 25 2.70 -10.76 -13.00
C PRO A 25 1.97 -12.11 -12.78
N PRO A 26 1.67 -12.48 -11.53
CA PRO A 26 1.06 -13.78 -11.20
C PRO A 26 -0.25 -14.06 -11.95
N ALA A 27 -1.06 -13.02 -12.22
CA ALA A 27 -2.37 -13.15 -12.84
C ALA A 27 -2.35 -13.63 -14.29
N CYS A 28 -1.26 -13.39 -15.04
CA CYS A 28 -1.12 -13.76 -16.45
C CYS A 28 0.07 -14.70 -16.71
N ARG A 29 0.73 -15.15 -15.64
CA ARG A 29 2.00 -15.88 -15.71
C ARG A 29 1.90 -17.15 -16.55
N GLU A 30 0.89 -17.97 -16.31
CA GLU A 30 0.72 -19.25 -16.99
C GLU A 30 0.52 -19.08 -18.50
N HIS A 31 -0.32 -18.12 -18.90
CA HIS A 31 -0.57 -17.85 -20.32
C HIS A 31 0.66 -17.29 -21.02
N VAL A 32 1.32 -16.29 -20.42
CA VAL A 32 2.51 -15.66 -21.05
C VAL A 32 3.68 -16.63 -21.13
N LEU A 33 3.89 -17.46 -20.10
CA LEU A 33 4.94 -18.48 -20.14
C LEU A 33 4.61 -19.57 -21.18
N GLY A 34 3.35 -19.97 -21.29
CA GLY A 34 2.90 -20.92 -22.33
C GLY A 34 3.24 -20.41 -23.72
N ASP A 35 2.86 -19.16 -24.05
CA ASP A 35 3.16 -18.53 -25.33
C ASP A 35 4.67 -18.41 -25.62
N LEU A 36 5.47 -18.08 -24.59
CA LEU A 36 6.91 -18.00 -24.72
C LEU A 36 7.58 -19.37 -24.91
N TRP A 37 7.04 -20.42 -24.28
CA TRP A 37 7.54 -21.80 -24.45
C TRP A 37 7.20 -22.37 -25.81
N GLU A 38 6.00 -22.11 -26.33
CA GLU A 38 5.60 -22.53 -27.68
C GLU A 38 6.51 -21.95 -28.77
N ARG A 39 7.02 -20.74 -28.55
CA ARG A 39 7.91 -20.04 -29.49
C ARG A 39 9.39 -20.27 -29.22
N TYR A 40 9.71 -21.07 -28.21
CA TYR A 40 11.10 -21.27 -27.81
C TYR A 40 11.92 -22.00 -28.89
N THR A 41 12.98 -21.34 -29.36
CA THR A 41 13.94 -21.93 -30.32
C THR A 41 15.37 -21.83 -29.80
N SER A 42 15.71 -20.79 -29.06
CA SER A 42 17.03 -20.62 -28.46
C SER A 42 16.98 -19.74 -27.19
N PRO A 43 17.95 -19.90 -26.25
CA PRO A 43 18.01 -19.08 -25.03
C PRO A 43 18.03 -17.57 -25.30
N ARG A 44 18.73 -17.14 -26.33
CA ARG A 44 18.80 -15.71 -26.71
C ARG A 44 17.46 -15.20 -27.20
N GLN A 45 16.79 -15.97 -28.06
CA GLN A 45 15.46 -15.59 -28.58
C GLN A 45 14.46 -15.53 -27.43
N TYR A 46 14.46 -16.50 -26.54
CA TYR A 46 13.57 -16.53 -25.38
C TYR A 46 13.69 -15.27 -24.50
N VAL A 47 14.93 -14.83 -24.22
CA VAL A 47 15.18 -13.60 -23.48
C VAL A 47 14.69 -12.37 -24.25
N VAL A 48 14.95 -12.30 -25.56
CA VAL A 48 14.50 -11.17 -26.41
C VAL A 48 12.99 -11.10 -26.49
N ASP A 49 12.32 -12.24 -26.70
CA ASP A 49 10.86 -12.30 -26.76
C ASP A 49 10.23 -11.96 -25.41
N ALA A 50 10.79 -12.45 -24.31
CA ALA A 50 10.38 -12.05 -22.98
C ALA A 50 10.55 -10.55 -22.74
N LEU A 51 11.70 -9.96 -23.07
CA LEU A 51 11.96 -8.53 -22.91
C LEU A 51 11.02 -7.66 -23.77
N ARG A 52 10.61 -8.14 -24.94
CA ARG A 52 9.62 -7.46 -25.78
C ARG A 52 8.20 -7.59 -25.22
N THR A 53 7.84 -8.74 -24.67
CA THR A 53 6.49 -9.04 -24.20
C THR A 53 6.23 -8.42 -22.82
N LEU A 54 7.21 -8.45 -21.92
CA LEU A 54 7.09 -7.95 -20.53
C LEU A 54 6.54 -6.52 -20.40
N PRO A 55 7.02 -5.51 -21.14
CA PRO A 55 6.50 -4.15 -21.02
C PRO A 55 5.01 -4.06 -21.36
N PHE A 56 4.57 -4.78 -22.39
CA PHE A 56 3.15 -4.80 -22.80
C PHE A 56 2.27 -5.53 -21.78
N VAL A 57 2.76 -6.65 -21.24
CA VAL A 57 2.06 -7.40 -20.21
C VAL A 57 1.93 -6.56 -18.93
N ILE A 58 3.02 -5.96 -18.48
CA ILE A 58 3.03 -5.07 -17.31
C ILE A 58 2.10 -3.88 -17.55
N TRP A 59 2.17 -3.23 -18.70
CA TRP A 59 1.30 -2.10 -19.06
C TRP A 59 -0.18 -2.50 -19.13
N SER A 60 -0.49 -3.63 -19.77
CA SER A 60 -1.84 -4.18 -19.82
C SER A 60 -2.40 -4.48 -18.44
N GLN A 61 -1.57 -5.08 -17.58
CA GLN A 61 -1.92 -5.37 -16.20
C GLN A 61 -2.16 -4.09 -15.40
N ILE A 62 -1.25 -3.11 -15.49
CA ILE A 62 -1.43 -1.79 -14.89
C ILE A 62 -2.77 -1.18 -15.31
N ARG A 63 -3.08 -1.20 -16.58
CA ARG A 63 -4.29 -0.57 -17.12
C ARG A 63 -5.58 -1.29 -16.70
N ARG A 64 -5.55 -2.61 -16.53
CA ARG A 64 -6.74 -3.42 -16.22
C ARG A 64 -7.02 -3.56 -14.73
N THR A 65 -5.98 -3.66 -13.91
CA THR A 65 -6.11 -4.05 -12.50
C THR A 65 -5.55 -3.04 -11.52
N SER A 66 -4.72 -2.08 -11.97
CA SER A 66 -4.09 -1.12 -11.06
C SER A 66 -5.07 -0.04 -10.63
N ASP A 67 -5.10 0.20 -9.33
CA ASP A 67 -5.52 1.48 -8.81
C ASP A 67 -4.29 2.42 -8.84
N PRO A 68 -4.24 3.38 -9.79
CA PRO A 68 -3.07 4.26 -9.96
C PRO A 68 -2.78 5.06 -8.69
N LEU A 69 -3.81 5.28 -7.86
CA LEU A 69 -3.68 5.96 -6.59
C LEU A 69 -2.89 5.12 -5.57
N LEU A 70 -3.15 3.81 -5.50
CA LEU A 70 -2.41 2.90 -4.63
C LEU A 70 -0.95 2.77 -5.06
N LEU A 71 -0.72 2.66 -6.37
CA LEU A 71 0.64 2.62 -6.91
C LEU A 71 1.39 3.91 -6.59
N ALA A 72 0.77 5.07 -6.82
CA ALA A 72 1.35 6.36 -6.48
C ALA A 72 1.70 6.45 -5.00
N MET A 73 0.81 6.05 -4.10
CA MET A 73 1.06 6.06 -2.65
C MET A 73 2.20 5.13 -2.21
N GLN A 74 2.53 4.11 -2.98
CA GLN A 74 3.66 3.22 -2.68
C GLN A 74 4.98 3.76 -3.23
N VAL A 75 4.96 4.38 -4.39
CA VAL A 75 6.15 4.86 -5.11
C VAL A 75 6.59 6.24 -4.65
N LEU A 76 5.64 7.13 -4.39
CA LEU A 76 5.93 8.50 -3.96
C LEU A 76 6.78 8.58 -2.68
N PRO A 77 6.55 7.78 -1.62
CA PRO A 77 7.44 7.76 -0.46
C PRO A 77 8.87 7.37 -0.84
N ALA A 78 9.06 6.39 -1.72
CA ALA A 78 10.40 6.01 -2.17
C ALA A 78 11.12 7.20 -2.81
N PHE A 79 10.48 7.91 -3.74
CA PHE A 79 11.04 9.12 -4.35
C PHE A 79 11.46 10.16 -3.32
N VAL A 80 10.62 10.39 -2.29
CA VAL A 80 10.94 11.35 -1.22
C VAL A 80 12.11 10.90 -0.37
N PHE A 81 12.10 9.66 0.06
CA PHE A 81 13.14 9.13 0.94
C PHE A 81 14.50 9.00 0.26
N PHE A 82 14.53 8.78 -1.06
CA PHE A 82 15.77 8.86 -1.85
C PHE A 82 16.17 10.29 -2.21
N GLY A 83 15.58 11.30 -1.57
CA GLY A 83 16.01 12.70 -1.67
C GLY A 83 15.47 13.46 -2.87
N GLY A 84 14.44 12.94 -3.58
CA GLY A 84 13.87 13.59 -4.76
C GLY A 84 13.36 15.01 -4.56
N LEU A 85 12.99 15.37 -3.32
CA LEU A 85 12.50 16.71 -2.98
C LEU A 85 13.59 17.61 -2.34
N VAL A 86 14.58 17.04 -1.65
CA VAL A 86 15.51 17.76 -0.77
C VAL A 86 16.97 17.56 -1.19
N GLY A 87 17.25 16.60 -2.08
CA GLY A 87 18.60 16.27 -2.52
C GLY A 87 19.34 17.47 -3.08
N LYS A 88 20.65 17.55 -2.80
CA LYS A 88 21.52 18.56 -3.36
C LYS A 88 21.75 18.31 -4.85
N PRO A 89 21.92 19.35 -5.68
CA PRO A 89 22.39 19.18 -7.05
C PRO A 89 23.68 18.35 -7.07
N GLY A 90 23.87 17.54 -8.12
CA GLY A 90 25.13 16.81 -8.31
C GLY A 90 26.31 17.76 -8.50
N ALA A 91 27.50 17.22 -8.41
CA ALA A 91 28.73 17.95 -8.72
C ALA A 91 28.69 18.60 -10.12
N ASP A 92 27.99 17.96 -11.05
CA ASP A 92 27.82 18.39 -12.44
C ASP A 92 26.58 19.27 -12.67
N GLY A 93 25.92 19.77 -11.60
CA GLY A 93 24.74 20.64 -11.69
C GLY A 93 23.43 19.91 -12.07
N GLY A 94 23.45 18.60 -12.21
CA GLY A 94 22.25 17.80 -12.52
C GLY A 94 21.18 17.89 -11.42
N PRO A 95 19.90 17.89 -11.80
CA PRO A 95 18.81 18.02 -10.83
C PRO A 95 18.74 16.82 -9.89
N ALA A 96 18.71 17.08 -8.58
CA ALA A 96 18.67 16.04 -7.54
C ALA A 96 17.53 15.03 -7.71
N TRP A 97 16.39 15.48 -8.21
CA TRP A 97 15.23 14.61 -8.43
C TRP A 97 15.49 13.47 -9.40
N LEU A 98 16.36 13.68 -10.40
CA LEU A 98 16.68 12.67 -11.40
C LEU A 98 17.34 11.43 -10.77
N ARG A 99 18.20 11.61 -9.78
CA ARG A 99 18.86 10.54 -9.04
C ARG A 99 17.87 9.70 -8.20
N ALA A 100 16.81 10.33 -7.68
CA ALA A 100 15.79 9.67 -6.89
C ALA A 100 14.72 8.96 -7.75
N VAL A 101 14.52 9.38 -9.01
CA VAL A 101 13.55 8.79 -9.93
C VAL A 101 13.89 7.33 -10.24
N ILE A 102 15.16 7.00 -10.43
CA ILE A 102 15.57 5.64 -10.83
C ILE A 102 15.24 4.60 -9.74
N PRO A 103 15.65 4.76 -8.46
CA PRO A 103 15.21 3.84 -7.41
C PRO A 103 13.70 3.84 -7.19
N ALA A 104 13.01 4.97 -7.39
CA ALA A 104 11.56 5.02 -7.29
C ALA A 104 10.87 4.21 -8.41
N ILE A 105 11.39 4.27 -9.64
CA ILE A 105 10.92 3.42 -10.75
C ILE A 105 11.21 1.95 -10.45
N ALA A 106 12.38 1.60 -9.92
CA ALA A 106 12.70 0.22 -9.54
C ALA A 106 11.70 -0.31 -8.50
N VAL A 107 11.36 0.48 -7.49
CA VAL A 107 10.29 0.16 -6.53
C VAL A 107 8.95 -0.01 -7.22
N ALA A 108 8.58 0.89 -8.14
CA ALA A 108 7.32 0.81 -8.88
C ALA A 108 7.23 -0.50 -9.68
N VAL A 109 8.28 -0.86 -10.40
CA VAL A 109 8.34 -2.10 -11.18
C VAL A 109 8.15 -3.32 -10.28
N VAL A 110 8.85 -3.39 -9.15
CA VAL A 110 8.68 -4.50 -8.20
C VAL A 110 7.26 -4.54 -7.64
N MET A 111 6.69 -3.40 -7.28
CA MET A 111 5.30 -3.35 -6.78
C MET A 111 4.32 -3.84 -7.83
N VAL A 112 4.52 -3.48 -9.10
CA VAL A 112 3.69 -3.96 -10.22
C VAL A 112 3.86 -5.47 -10.41
N VAL A 113 5.08 -5.97 -10.47
CA VAL A 113 5.37 -7.40 -10.66
C VAL A 113 4.82 -8.25 -9.52
N ARG A 114 4.83 -7.71 -8.30
CA ARG A 114 4.31 -8.39 -7.11
C ARG A 114 2.79 -8.25 -6.95
N ASP A 115 2.07 -7.66 -7.90
CA ASP A 115 0.64 -7.30 -7.78
C ASP A 115 0.33 -6.53 -6.48
N ALA A 116 1.30 -5.76 -6.00
CA ALA A 116 1.20 -5.07 -4.72
C ALA A 116 0.18 -3.92 -4.73
N TYR A 117 -0.25 -3.49 -5.89
CA TYR A 117 -1.28 -2.50 -6.14
C TYR A 117 -2.67 -3.14 -6.39
N TYR A 118 -2.72 -4.48 -6.60
CA TYR A 118 -3.97 -5.20 -6.76
C TYR A 118 -4.59 -5.47 -5.39
N TRP A 119 -5.76 -4.90 -5.22
CA TRP A 119 -6.50 -4.85 -3.97
C TRP A 119 -7.40 -6.05 -3.77
N PRO A 120 -7.15 -7.26 -3.71
CA PRO A 120 -7.96 -8.19 -2.96
C PRO A 120 -7.20 -9.24 -2.17
N LYS A 121 -5.89 -9.25 -2.17
CA LYS A 121 -5.16 -10.22 -1.35
C LYS A 121 -4.48 -9.51 -0.20
N TYR A 122 -4.89 -9.86 1.05
CA TYR A 122 -4.08 -9.54 2.22
C TYR A 122 -2.73 -10.18 2.04
N PRO A 123 -1.69 -9.40 1.99
CA PRO A 123 -0.42 -10.00 2.25
C PRO A 123 -0.42 -10.46 3.72
N SER A 124 -0.07 -11.71 3.97
CA SER A 124 0.38 -12.12 5.28
C SER A 124 1.48 -11.15 5.74
N SER A 125 1.70 -11.00 7.05
CA SER A 125 2.80 -10.14 7.53
C SER A 125 4.13 -10.51 6.88
N ARG A 126 4.35 -11.80 6.56
CA ARG A 126 5.52 -12.28 5.81
C ARG A 126 5.56 -11.71 4.39
N GLN A 127 4.43 -11.70 3.67
CA GLN A 127 4.37 -11.13 2.31
C GLN A 127 4.60 -9.63 2.31
N ALA A 128 4.05 -8.89 3.29
CA ALA A 128 4.29 -7.46 3.42
C ALA A 128 5.77 -7.14 3.66
N VAL A 129 6.46 -7.94 4.49
CA VAL A 129 7.92 -7.83 4.72
C VAL A 129 8.70 -8.17 3.45
N LEU A 130 8.32 -9.25 2.75
CA LEU A 130 8.97 -9.65 1.49
C LEU A 130 8.79 -8.60 0.40
N ASP A 131 7.58 -8.05 0.22
CA ASP A 131 7.32 -7.01 -0.77
C ASP A 131 8.12 -5.74 -0.46
N ALA A 132 8.15 -5.31 0.80
CA ALA A 132 8.95 -4.17 1.22
C ALA A 132 10.46 -4.44 1.08
N GLY A 133 10.93 -5.64 1.43
CA GLY A 133 12.31 -6.06 1.25
C GLY A 133 12.75 -6.09 -0.22
N LEU A 134 11.91 -6.65 -1.10
CA LEU A 134 12.17 -6.67 -2.54
C LEU A 134 12.17 -5.26 -3.14
N ALA A 135 11.29 -4.38 -2.70
CA ALA A 135 11.27 -2.98 -3.12
C ALA A 135 12.59 -2.27 -2.78
N VAL A 136 13.09 -2.46 -1.56
CA VAL A 136 14.37 -1.89 -1.13
C VAL A 136 15.55 -2.53 -1.87
N ALA A 137 15.53 -3.86 -2.01
CA ALA A 137 16.58 -4.57 -2.75
C ALA A 137 16.65 -4.09 -4.21
N SER A 138 15.52 -3.86 -4.86
CA SER A 138 15.49 -3.32 -6.23
C SER A 138 16.03 -1.89 -6.33
N ALA A 139 15.71 -1.05 -5.34
CA ALA A 139 16.26 0.29 -5.27
C ALA A 139 17.78 0.27 -5.07
N PHE A 140 18.31 -0.61 -4.20
CA PHE A 140 19.75 -0.77 -4.00
C PHE A 140 20.44 -1.34 -5.24
N ALA A 141 19.84 -2.34 -5.88
CA ALA A 141 20.36 -2.89 -7.13
C ALA A 141 20.42 -1.84 -8.24
N SER A 142 19.41 -0.97 -8.34
CA SER A 142 19.41 0.13 -9.30
C SER A 142 20.53 1.15 -9.02
N GLN A 143 20.83 1.45 -7.75
CA GLN A 143 21.93 2.30 -7.37
C GLN A 143 23.31 1.63 -7.63
N GLY A 144 23.42 0.32 -7.40
CA GLY A 144 24.62 -0.45 -7.76
C GLY A 144 24.87 -0.45 -9.27
N ALA A 145 23.84 -0.64 -10.08
CA ALA A 145 23.94 -0.55 -11.53
C ALA A 145 24.35 0.86 -12.00
N LEU A 146 23.79 1.90 -11.39
CA LEU A 146 24.17 3.29 -11.68
C LEU A 146 25.63 3.57 -11.32
N ALA A 147 26.12 3.03 -10.21
CA ALA A 147 27.52 3.21 -9.80
C ALA A 147 28.52 2.66 -10.84
N ILE A 148 28.09 1.67 -11.63
CA ILE A 148 28.90 1.07 -12.69
C ILE A 148 28.72 1.82 -14.02
N LEU A 149 27.48 2.19 -14.37
CA LEU A 149 27.14 2.73 -15.69
C LEU A 149 27.21 4.26 -15.76
N TRP A 150 26.74 4.93 -14.70
CA TRP A 150 26.64 6.41 -14.59
C TRP A 150 26.92 6.86 -13.14
N PRO A 151 28.19 6.87 -12.72
CA PRO A 151 28.57 7.22 -11.33
C PRO A 151 28.05 8.58 -10.86
N GLU A 152 27.90 9.54 -11.78
CA GLU A 152 27.39 10.89 -11.53
C GLU A 152 25.91 10.92 -11.09
N LEU A 153 25.15 9.88 -11.42
CA LEU A 153 23.75 9.73 -11.05
C LEU A 153 23.55 8.97 -9.74
N THR A 154 24.60 8.51 -9.10
CA THR A 154 24.51 7.79 -7.83
C THR A 154 24.19 8.72 -6.67
N LEU A 155 23.50 8.17 -5.69
CA LEU A 155 23.26 8.79 -4.40
C LEU A 155 24.40 8.47 -3.43
N ALA A 156 24.65 9.35 -2.48
CA ALA A 156 25.62 9.06 -1.43
C ALA A 156 25.17 7.82 -0.61
N PRO A 157 26.10 6.96 -0.12
CA PRO A 157 25.73 5.75 0.61
C PRO A 157 24.76 5.98 1.78
N ARG A 158 24.92 7.11 2.47
CA ARG A 158 24.00 7.52 3.55
C ARG A 158 22.58 7.77 3.04
N GLU A 159 22.45 8.42 1.88
CA GLU A 159 21.15 8.72 1.25
C GLU A 159 20.48 7.42 0.79
N VAL A 160 21.27 6.48 0.24
CA VAL A 160 20.78 5.16 -0.18
C VAL A 160 20.26 4.37 1.02
N LEU A 161 20.99 4.32 2.13
CA LEU A 161 20.58 3.62 3.35
C LEU A 161 19.33 4.24 3.96
N MET A 162 19.29 5.57 4.12
CA MET A 162 18.14 6.28 4.68
C MET A 162 16.92 6.17 3.76
N GLY A 163 17.15 6.28 2.45
CA GLY A 163 16.11 6.12 1.43
C GLY A 163 15.53 4.70 1.46
N GLY A 164 16.39 3.68 1.54
CA GLY A 164 15.97 2.29 1.65
C GLY A 164 15.17 2.01 2.91
N PHE A 165 15.62 2.47 4.07
CA PHE A 165 14.91 2.30 5.34
C PHE A 165 13.55 2.99 5.33
N GLY A 166 13.49 4.26 4.87
CA GLY A 166 12.23 5.00 4.76
C GLY A 166 11.26 4.34 3.78
N THR A 167 11.76 3.87 2.63
CA THR A 167 10.96 3.12 1.64
C THR A 167 10.43 1.82 2.22
N PHE A 168 11.26 1.06 2.95
CA PHE A 168 10.82 -0.16 3.64
C PHE A 168 9.66 0.13 4.58
N LEU A 169 9.81 1.11 5.47
CA LEU A 169 8.77 1.48 6.42
C LEU A 169 7.48 1.92 5.72
N ALA A 170 7.59 2.74 4.67
CA ALA A 170 6.43 3.22 3.93
C ALA A 170 5.69 2.09 3.20
N VAL A 171 6.40 1.26 2.44
CA VAL A 171 5.80 0.13 1.70
C VAL A 171 5.21 -0.89 2.67
N PHE A 172 5.96 -1.25 3.73
CA PHE A 172 5.47 -2.15 4.76
C PHE A 172 4.20 -1.62 5.43
N SER A 173 4.19 -0.35 5.85
CA SER A 173 3.04 0.27 6.52
C SER A 173 1.81 0.31 5.60
N LEU A 174 1.99 0.71 4.33
CA LEU A 174 0.91 0.75 3.34
C LEU A 174 0.37 -0.65 3.02
N ARG A 175 1.25 -1.65 2.87
CA ARG A 175 0.85 -3.05 2.65
C ARG A 175 0.18 -3.63 3.88
N ALA A 176 0.67 -3.27 5.04
CA ALA A 176 0.10 -3.71 6.31
C ALA A 176 -1.25 -3.04 6.63
N ALA A 177 -1.47 -1.81 6.17
CA ALA A 177 -2.71 -1.05 6.37
C ALA A 177 -3.76 -1.29 5.28
N ALA A 178 -3.41 -1.98 4.18
CA ALA A 178 -4.34 -2.22 3.07
C ALA A 178 -5.61 -2.94 3.59
N PRO A 179 -6.81 -2.35 3.45
CA PRO A 179 -8.05 -2.98 3.87
C PRO A 179 -8.42 -4.14 2.93
N ASP A 180 -9.04 -5.19 3.49
CA ASP A 180 -9.47 -6.39 2.78
C ASP A 180 -10.63 -6.13 1.81
N ARG A 181 -10.51 -6.61 0.60
CA ARG A 181 -11.62 -6.74 -0.35
C ARG A 181 -12.22 -8.14 -0.39
N GLY A 182 -11.60 -9.09 0.29
CA GLY A 182 -12.06 -10.48 0.33
C GLY A 182 -13.21 -10.72 1.30
N PHE A 183 -13.97 -9.67 1.66
CA PHE A 183 -15.21 -9.85 2.37
C PHE A 183 -16.22 -10.46 1.39
N ARG A 184 -16.39 -11.76 1.49
CA ARG A 184 -17.53 -12.42 0.87
C ARG A 184 -18.79 -11.86 1.53
N SER A 185 -19.81 -11.55 0.75
CA SER A 185 -21.12 -11.34 1.32
C SER A 185 -21.47 -12.59 2.14
N PRO A 186 -21.98 -12.45 3.37
CA PRO A 186 -22.41 -13.61 4.15
C PRO A 186 -23.60 -14.34 3.50
N VAL A 187 -24.08 -13.82 2.37
CA VAL A 187 -25.13 -14.42 1.57
C VAL A 187 -24.55 -15.58 0.79
N SER A 188 -25.00 -16.79 1.10
CA SER A 188 -24.76 -17.98 0.30
C SER A 188 -25.27 -17.75 -1.14
N ALA A 189 -24.66 -18.43 -2.12
CA ALA A 189 -25.13 -18.42 -3.52
C ALA A 189 -26.63 -18.77 -3.67
N ASN A 190 -27.23 -19.36 -2.65
CA ASN A 190 -28.65 -19.71 -2.58
C ASN A 190 -29.54 -18.66 -1.87
N GLY A 191 -29.03 -17.46 -1.60
CA GLY A 191 -29.79 -16.38 -0.96
C GLY A 191 -30.08 -16.57 0.53
N SER A 192 -29.64 -17.66 1.18
CA SER A 192 -29.84 -17.92 2.59
C SER A 192 -28.62 -17.50 3.41
N LEU A 193 -28.86 -16.79 4.52
CA LEU A 193 -27.85 -16.49 5.54
C LEU A 193 -27.57 -17.75 6.36
N SER A 194 -26.42 -18.40 6.12
CA SER A 194 -25.92 -19.40 7.05
C SER A 194 -25.44 -18.73 8.33
N VAL A 195 -26.02 -19.10 9.48
CA VAL A 195 -25.68 -18.52 10.79
C VAL A 195 -24.19 -18.68 11.11
N ASP A 196 -23.63 -19.85 10.84
CA ASP A 196 -22.23 -20.16 11.10
C ASP A 196 -21.29 -19.35 10.22
N ASP A 197 -21.62 -19.17 8.94
CA ASP A 197 -20.85 -18.35 8.01
C ASP A 197 -20.90 -16.86 8.40
N PHE A 198 -22.05 -16.37 8.85
CA PHE A 198 -22.20 -15.00 9.34
C PHE A 198 -21.31 -14.72 10.56
N PHE A 199 -21.35 -15.59 11.58
CA PHE A 199 -20.52 -15.41 12.78
C PHE A 199 -19.03 -15.51 12.44
N ARG A 200 -18.64 -16.41 11.57
CA ARG A 200 -17.25 -16.55 11.11
C ARG A 200 -16.77 -15.28 10.41
N ASP A 201 -17.56 -14.73 9.48
CA ASP A 201 -17.25 -13.51 8.76
C ASP A 201 -17.18 -12.29 9.68
N THR A 202 -18.07 -12.21 10.66
CA THR A 202 -18.07 -11.14 11.67
C THR A 202 -16.81 -11.18 12.53
N GLN A 203 -16.40 -12.35 13.02
CA GLN A 203 -15.17 -12.52 13.79
C GLN A 203 -13.93 -12.19 12.96
N GLU A 204 -13.92 -12.61 11.69
CA GLU A 204 -12.83 -12.29 10.79
C GLU A 204 -12.74 -10.78 10.54
N PHE A 205 -13.87 -10.09 10.34
CA PHE A 205 -13.94 -8.64 10.20
C PHE A 205 -13.40 -7.92 11.45
N GLU A 206 -13.84 -8.31 12.66
CA GLU A 206 -13.33 -7.75 13.90
C GLU A 206 -11.81 -7.96 14.08
N ARG A 207 -11.33 -9.18 13.80
CA ARG A 207 -9.90 -9.51 13.87
C ARG A 207 -9.09 -8.61 12.94
N ARG A 208 -9.60 -8.33 11.76
CA ARG A 208 -8.98 -7.46 10.77
C ARG A 208 -8.89 -6.01 11.26
N ILE A 209 -9.99 -5.47 11.78
CA ILE A 209 -10.01 -4.11 12.34
C ILE A 209 -8.99 -4.00 13.48
N ARG A 210 -8.98 -4.94 14.42
CA ARG A 210 -8.01 -4.96 15.52
C ARG A 210 -6.57 -4.99 15.00
N GLN A 211 -6.29 -5.79 13.99
CA GLN A 211 -4.96 -5.89 13.40
C GLN A 211 -4.55 -4.59 12.69
N ARG A 212 -5.45 -3.97 11.93
CA ARG A 212 -5.23 -2.66 11.31
C ARG A 212 -4.92 -1.60 12.37
N ASN A 213 -5.78 -1.47 13.37
CA ASN A 213 -5.62 -0.48 14.44
C ASN A 213 -4.31 -0.67 15.22
N ARG A 214 -3.90 -1.91 15.49
CA ARG A 214 -2.60 -2.20 16.11
C ARG A 214 -1.43 -1.72 15.26
N ARG A 215 -1.50 -1.88 13.94
CA ARG A 215 -0.46 -1.42 13.01
C ARG A 215 -0.42 0.10 12.90
N GLU A 216 -1.58 0.76 12.87
CA GLU A 216 -1.68 2.22 12.87
C GLU A 216 -1.11 2.81 14.17
N ILE A 217 -1.40 2.19 15.32
CA ILE A 217 -0.79 2.58 16.60
C ILE A 217 0.73 2.42 16.55
N LEU A 218 1.24 1.30 16.02
CA LEU A 218 2.67 1.08 15.87
C LEU A 218 3.31 2.14 14.95
N ALA A 219 2.67 2.47 13.83
CA ALA A 219 3.14 3.53 12.93
C ALA A 219 3.16 4.90 13.65
N GLY A 220 2.13 5.21 14.43
CA GLY A 220 2.10 6.42 15.26
C GLY A 220 3.23 6.47 16.30
N VAL A 221 3.53 5.35 16.95
CA VAL A 221 4.67 5.25 17.89
C VAL A 221 5.99 5.47 17.16
N LEU A 222 6.18 4.90 15.98
CA LEU A 222 7.39 5.12 15.17
C LEU A 222 7.54 6.59 14.74
N VAL A 223 6.44 7.26 14.38
CA VAL A 223 6.46 8.70 14.12
C VAL A 223 6.88 9.48 15.36
N ILE A 224 6.33 9.19 16.54
CA ILE A 224 6.68 9.85 17.80
C ILE A 224 8.17 9.66 18.11
N LEU A 225 8.71 8.46 17.96
CA LEU A 225 10.14 8.18 18.17
C LEU A 225 11.01 8.92 17.14
N GLY A 226 10.59 8.92 15.87
CA GLY A 226 11.33 9.60 14.79
C GLY A 226 11.41 11.12 14.96
N VAL A 227 10.31 11.77 15.35
CA VAL A 227 10.30 13.23 15.55
C VAL A 227 10.72 13.62 16.96
N GLY A 228 10.67 12.71 17.94
CA GLY A 228 11.03 12.99 19.34
C GLY A 228 12.45 13.54 19.49
N ALA A 229 13.42 12.99 18.77
CA ALA A 229 14.78 13.52 18.74
C ALA A 229 14.84 14.97 18.20
N GLY A 230 13.95 15.33 17.29
CA GLY A 230 13.86 16.67 16.73
C GLY A 230 13.39 17.73 17.72
N VAL A 231 12.63 17.36 18.76
CA VAL A 231 12.23 18.25 19.85
C VAL A 231 13.44 18.77 20.63
N TRP A 232 14.43 17.90 20.88
CA TRP A 232 15.63 18.24 21.65
C TRP A 232 16.76 18.79 20.79
N ARG A 233 16.97 18.21 19.59
CA ARG A 233 18.11 18.49 18.71
C ARG A 233 17.77 19.36 17.54
N GLY A 234 16.53 19.84 17.42
CA GLY A 234 16.11 20.71 16.31
C GLY A 234 16.97 21.98 16.24
N PRO A 235 17.37 22.41 15.03
CA PRO A 235 18.33 23.50 14.81
C PRO A 235 17.80 24.86 15.28
N ASN A 236 16.49 25.03 15.33
CA ASN A 236 15.84 26.26 15.79
C ASN A 236 14.54 25.95 16.54
N LEU A 237 13.98 26.97 17.20
CA LEU A 237 12.76 26.84 18.00
C LEU A 237 11.57 26.38 17.17
N MET A 238 11.42 26.87 15.93
CA MET A 238 10.31 26.45 15.04
C MET A 238 10.36 24.97 14.71
N THR A 239 11.53 24.42 14.41
CA THR A 239 11.70 22.97 14.20
C THR A 239 11.30 22.17 15.44
N ARG A 240 11.72 22.61 16.65
CA ARG A 240 11.37 21.94 17.92
C ARG A 240 9.87 21.98 18.17
N VAL A 241 9.24 23.14 18.02
CA VAL A 241 7.79 23.32 18.17
C VAL A 241 7.03 22.46 17.12
N GLY A 242 7.47 22.48 15.87
CA GLY A 242 6.89 21.65 14.81
C GLY A 242 6.93 20.16 15.13
N CYS A 243 8.08 19.66 15.59
CA CYS A 243 8.22 18.28 16.06
C CYS A 243 7.29 17.95 17.23
N ALA A 244 7.18 18.85 18.23
CA ALA A 244 6.29 18.68 19.37
C ALA A 244 4.81 18.62 18.94
N LEU A 245 4.40 19.49 18.00
CA LEU A 245 3.04 19.49 17.47
C LEU A 245 2.73 18.22 16.65
N VAL A 246 3.67 17.72 15.82
CA VAL A 246 3.51 16.44 15.11
C VAL A 246 3.36 15.30 16.10
N MET A 247 4.17 15.28 17.17
CA MET A 247 4.09 14.28 18.23
C MET A 247 2.75 14.33 18.96
N ALA A 248 2.25 15.51 19.30
CA ALA A 248 0.93 15.71 19.90
C ALA A 248 -0.18 15.23 18.97
N GLY A 249 -0.11 15.52 17.67
CA GLY A 249 -1.03 15.03 16.65
C GLY A 249 -1.04 13.50 16.56
N ALA A 250 0.14 12.87 16.56
CA ALA A 250 0.26 11.42 16.55
C ALA A 250 -0.31 10.77 17.82
N LEU A 251 -0.07 11.35 18.99
CA LEU A 251 -0.67 10.89 20.26
C LEU A 251 -2.20 11.02 20.23
N PHE A 252 -2.74 12.12 19.70
CA PHE A 252 -4.17 12.30 19.54
C PHE A 252 -4.78 11.23 18.61
N ILE A 253 -4.11 10.90 17.50
CA ILE A 253 -4.55 9.85 16.58
C ILE A 253 -4.59 8.49 17.31
N ILE A 254 -3.52 8.13 18.03
CA ILE A 254 -3.45 6.90 18.82
C ILE A 254 -4.59 6.84 19.83
N TYR A 255 -4.83 7.92 20.54
CA TYR A 255 -5.95 8.03 21.48
C TYR A 255 -7.31 7.80 20.79
N ARG A 256 -7.55 8.44 19.64
CA ARG A 256 -8.80 8.29 18.88
C ARG A 256 -8.98 6.86 18.36
N ILE A 257 -7.92 6.21 17.87
CA ILE A 257 -7.98 4.81 17.44
C ILE A 257 -8.37 3.92 18.62
N ARG A 258 -7.77 4.11 19.78
CA ARG A 258 -8.07 3.30 20.98
C ARG A 258 -9.49 3.50 21.51
N THR A 259 -10.02 4.71 21.43
CA THR A 259 -11.32 5.04 22.05
C THR A 259 -12.51 4.85 21.11
N ARG A 260 -12.32 4.97 19.79
CA ARG A 260 -13.44 4.97 18.83
C ARG A 260 -13.35 3.97 17.69
N ALA A 261 -12.17 3.45 17.40
CA ALA A 261 -11.97 2.55 16.27
C ALA A 261 -11.83 1.07 16.68
N MET A 262 -11.82 0.76 17.98
CA MET A 262 -11.81 -0.63 18.44
C MET A 262 -13.20 -1.24 18.24
N PRO A 263 -13.30 -2.41 17.56
CA PRO A 263 -14.58 -3.07 17.35
C PRO A 263 -15.11 -3.64 18.65
N SER A 264 -16.41 -3.59 18.81
CA SER A 264 -17.12 -4.29 19.88
C SER A 264 -17.19 -5.78 19.53
N SER A 265 -16.82 -6.68 20.44
CA SER A 265 -16.99 -8.12 20.20
C SER A 265 -18.46 -8.49 20.31
N ILE A 266 -18.99 -9.18 19.29
CA ILE A 266 -20.35 -9.73 19.30
C ILE A 266 -20.28 -11.12 19.93
N PRO A 267 -20.95 -11.38 21.10
CA PRO A 267 -20.99 -12.69 21.70
C PRO A 267 -21.65 -13.72 20.78
N LEU A 268 -21.14 -14.94 20.76
CA LEU A 268 -21.65 -16.05 19.93
C LEU A 268 -23.09 -16.46 20.30
N ASP A 269 -23.50 -16.19 21.55
CA ASP A 269 -24.82 -16.51 22.08
C ASP A 269 -25.89 -15.46 21.71
N THR A 270 -25.53 -14.45 20.91
CA THR A 270 -26.44 -13.37 20.53
C THR A 270 -27.46 -13.88 19.50
N PRO A 271 -28.78 -13.68 19.70
CA PRO A 271 -29.78 -14.03 18.71
C PRO A 271 -29.47 -13.40 17.35
N GLN A 272 -29.69 -14.13 16.25
CA GLN A 272 -29.29 -13.76 14.89
C GLN A 272 -29.70 -12.33 14.50
N ALA A 273 -30.94 -11.94 14.76
CA ALA A 273 -31.43 -10.59 14.45
C ALA A 273 -30.64 -9.48 15.17
N HIS A 274 -30.28 -9.71 16.44
CA HIS A 274 -29.47 -8.77 17.21
C HIS A 274 -28.01 -8.76 16.74
N ALA A 275 -27.47 -9.90 16.32
CA ALA A 275 -26.11 -10.01 15.78
C ALA A 275 -25.98 -9.25 14.44
N VAL A 276 -26.99 -9.36 13.55
CA VAL A 276 -27.01 -8.61 12.27
C VAL A 276 -27.11 -7.11 12.53
N ALA A 277 -27.98 -6.69 13.45
CA ALA A 277 -28.09 -5.27 13.81
C ALA A 277 -26.79 -4.71 14.43
N ALA A 278 -26.13 -5.48 15.30
CA ALA A 278 -24.85 -5.11 15.89
C ALA A 278 -23.75 -5.01 14.83
N TYR A 279 -23.68 -5.96 13.91
CA TYR A 279 -22.73 -5.95 12.79
C TYR A 279 -22.96 -4.75 11.86
N ARG A 280 -24.20 -4.46 11.50
CA ARG A 280 -24.57 -3.27 10.72
C ARG A 280 -24.11 -1.98 11.43
N ARG A 281 -24.33 -1.88 12.74
CA ARG A 281 -23.85 -0.74 13.54
C ARG A 281 -22.33 -0.59 13.51
N GLU A 282 -21.61 -1.69 13.60
CA GLU A 282 -20.14 -1.67 13.49
C GLU A 282 -19.66 -1.20 12.10
N LEU A 283 -20.29 -1.69 11.02
CA LEU A 283 -20.02 -1.20 9.67
C LEU A 283 -20.27 0.32 9.53
N GLN A 284 -21.36 0.84 10.15
CA GLN A 284 -21.66 2.27 10.17
C GLN A 284 -20.58 3.07 10.89
N VAL A 285 -20.13 2.60 12.07
CA VAL A 285 -19.04 3.24 12.82
C VAL A 285 -17.76 3.29 11.99
N GLN A 286 -17.37 2.18 11.35
CA GLN A 286 -16.17 2.14 10.52
C GLN A 286 -16.28 3.02 9.27
N ARG A 287 -17.46 3.05 8.62
CA ARG A 287 -17.75 3.96 7.50
C ARG A 287 -17.59 5.43 7.92
N ASP A 288 -18.14 5.81 9.05
CA ASP A 288 -18.12 7.20 9.54
C ASP A 288 -16.71 7.63 9.96
N LEU A 289 -15.93 6.73 10.54
CA LEU A 289 -14.49 6.95 10.79
C LEU A 289 -13.72 7.22 9.48
N LEU A 290 -13.98 6.44 8.43
CA LEU A 290 -13.34 6.65 7.13
C LEU A 290 -13.81 7.95 6.45
N ARG A 291 -15.09 8.32 6.54
CA ARG A 291 -15.62 9.59 6.01
C ARG A 291 -14.98 10.80 6.70
N THR A 292 -14.77 10.70 7.99
CA THR A 292 -14.25 11.81 8.82
C THR A 292 -12.73 11.78 9.00
N VAL A 293 -11.99 10.95 8.25
CA VAL A 293 -10.52 10.81 8.36
C VAL A 293 -9.78 12.14 8.28
N THR A 294 -10.28 13.10 7.51
CA THR A 294 -9.68 14.42 7.38
C THR A 294 -9.61 15.15 8.71
N SER A 295 -10.67 15.12 9.51
CA SER A 295 -10.78 15.91 10.75
C SER A 295 -10.03 15.28 11.93
N TRP A 296 -10.01 13.97 12.06
CA TRP A 296 -9.42 13.33 13.23
C TRP A 296 -8.03 12.71 12.98
N TYR A 297 -7.66 12.49 11.71
CA TYR A 297 -6.38 11.86 11.35
C TYR A 297 -5.44 12.84 10.66
N LEU A 298 -5.90 13.55 9.59
CA LEU A 298 -5.03 14.44 8.82
C LEU A 298 -4.87 15.82 9.46
N LEU A 299 -5.96 16.44 9.89
CA LEU A 299 -5.95 17.79 10.44
C LEU A 299 -5.05 17.96 11.68
N PRO A 300 -4.97 17.03 12.63
CA PRO A 300 -4.07 17.14 13.79
C PRO A 300 -2.59 17.17 13.44
N LEU A 301 -2.18 16.62 12.30
CA LEU A 301 -0.79 16.60 11.84
C LEU A 301 -0.40 17.86 11.05
N LEU A 302 -1.37 18.51 10.39
CA LEU A 302 -1.12 19.64 9.49
C LEU A 302 -0.40 20.83 10.15
N PRO A 303 -0.81 21.35 11.33
CA PRO A 303 -0.12 22.47 11.97
C PRO A 303 1.32 22.13 12.31
N GLY A 304 1.55 20.93 12.85
CA GLY A 304 2.89 20.46 13.19
C GLY A 304 3.78 20.35 11.95
N ALA A 305 3.26 19.78 10.87
CA ALA A 305 4.00 19.68 9.61
C ALA A 305 4.32 21.05 9.02
N ALA A 306 3.38 21.99 9.03
CA ALA A 306 3.59 23.36 8.53
C ALA A 306 4.68 24.09 9.32
N VAL A 307 4.62 24.08 10.66
CA VAL A 307 5.61 24.71 11.53
C VAL A 307 6.98 24.04 11.40
N LEU A 308 7.01 22.71 11.30
CA LEU A 308 8.24 21.95 11.07
C LEU A 308 8.90 22.34 9.74
N MET A 309 8.13 22.43 8.66
CA MET A 309 8.65 22.83 7.35
C MET A 309 9.14 24.28 7.34
N LEU A 310 8.44 25.18 8.02
CA LEU A 310 8.90 26.56 8.19
C LEU A 310 10.23 26.59 8.96
N GLY A 311 10.35 25.83 10.04
CA GLY A 311 11.58 25.72 10.81
C GLY A 311 12.76 25.20 9.98
N GLN A 312 12.52 24.20 9.12
CA GLN A 312 13.53 23.68 8.20
C GLN A 312 13.92 24.70 7.12
N ALA A 313 12.96 25.43 6.57
CA ALA A 313 13.23 26.50 5.59
C ALA A 313 14.13 27.58 6.16
N LEU A 314 13.87 27.99 7.40
CA LEU A 314 14.70 28.99 8.11
C LEU A 314 16.09 28.43 8.43
N ALA A 315 16.21 27.18 8.82
CA ALA A 315 17.51 26.56 9.16
C ALA A 315 18.41 26.39 7.93
N LEU A 316 17.84 26.09 6.78
CA LEU A 316 18.60 25.85 5.54
C LEU A 316 18.84 27.14 4.73
N ALA A 317 18.23 28.26 5.11
CA ALA A 317 18.17 29.49 4.32
C ALA A 317 17.68 29.27 2.86
N GLN A 318 16.95 28.19 2.63
CA GLN A 318 16.42 27.79 1.32
C GLN A 318 14.97 27.33 1.49
N PRO A 319 13.98 28.15 1.12
CA PRO A 319 12.56 27.81 1.29
C PRO A 319 12.06 26.76 0.29
N ALA A 320 12.69 26.67 -0.88
CA ALA A 320 12.21 25.81 -1.95
C ALA A 320 12.16 24.30 -1.61
N PRO A 321 13.17 23.68 -0.98
CA PRO A 321 13.07 22.28 -0.54
C PRO A 321 11.96 22.04 0.47
N ALA A 322 11.83 22.91 1.48
CA ALA A 322 10.80 22.79 2.49
C ALA A 322 9.40 22.92 1.90
N LEU A 323 9.20 23.87 0.98
CA LEU A 323 7.93 24.03 0.25
C LEU A 323 7.58 22.78 -0.57
N ARG A 324 8.54 22.20 -1.29
CA ARG A 324 8.32 20.98 -2.05
C ARG A 324 7.88 19.82 -1.15
N VAL A 325 8.53 19.61 -0.02
CA VAL A 325 8.14 18.57 0.96
C VAL A 325 6.76 18.84 1.52
N PHE A 326 6.40 20.08 1.79
CA PHE A 326 5.07 20.44 2.29
C PHE A 326 3.98 20.22 1.25
N VAL A 327 4.19 20.64 0.01
CA VAL A 327 3.26 20.36 -1.10
C VAL A 327 3.07 18.86 -1.29
N PHE A 328 4.16 18.10 -1.23
CA PHE A 328 4.10 16.64 -1.29
C PHE A 328 3.29 16.04 -0.13
N PHE A 329 3.49 16.54 1.09
CA PHE A 329 2.72 16.13 2.25
C PHE A 329 1.22 16.42 2.07
N LEU A 330 0.85 17.58 1.53
CA LEU A 330 -0.54 17.91 1.21
C LEU A 330 -1.12 16.98 0.15
N LEU A 331 -0.36 16.67 -0.91
CA LEU A 331 -0.75 15.69 -1.92
C LEU A 331 -1.01 14.33 -1.28
N PHE A 332 -0.11 13.87 -0.41
CA PHE A 332 -0.29 12.62 0.32
C PHE A 332 -1.57 12.63 1.18
N CYS A 333 -1.88 13.75 1.85
CA CYS A 333 -3.13 13.92 2.59
C CYS A 333 -4.36 13.81 1.68
N VAL A 334 -4.34 14.44 0.49
CA VAL A 334 -5.43 14.34 -0.50
C VAL A 334 -5.61 12.90 -0.98
N LEU A 335 -4.52 12.20 -1.30
CA LEU A 335 -4.56 10.80 -1.72
C LEU A 335 -5.11 9.90 -0.60
N THR A 336 -4.66 10.08 0.62
CA THR A 336 -5.15 9.35 1.80
C THR A 336 -6.65 9.58 1.99
N ARG A 337 -7.12 10.83 1.90
CA ARG A 337 -8.55 11.15 1.97
C ARG A 337 -9.35 10.43 0.88
N GLN A 338 -8.89 10.46 -0.38
CA GLN A 338 -9.58 9.80 -1.48
C GLN A 338 -9.70 8.29 -1.29
N LEU A 339 -8.62 7.63 -0.83
CA LEU A 339 -8.65 6.19 -0.53
C LEU A 339 -9.66 5.85 0.57
N ASN A 340 -9.67 6.62 1.65
CA ASN A 340 -10.60 6.40 2.76
C ASN A 340 -12.05 6.65 2.33
N GLN A 341 -12.31 7.67 1.50
CA GLN A 341 -13.65 7.90 0.95
C GLN A 341 -14.13 6.78 0.04
N ARG A 342 -13.23 6.19 -0.79
CA ARG A 342 -13.56 4.99 -1.58
C ARG A 342 -13.87 3.79 -0.67
N GLY A 343 -13.11 3.62 0.42
CA GLY A 343 -13.38 2.61 1.44
C GLY A 343 -14.76 2.81 2.11
N ALA A 344 -15.08 4.05 2.47
CA ALA A 344 -16.36 4.41 3.07
C ALA A 344 -17.56 4.12 2.16
N ARG A 345 -17.44 4.40 0.84
CA ARG A 345 -18.50 4.07 -0.14
C ARG A 345 -18.76 2.57 -0.18
N ARG A 346 -17.73 1.75 -0.21
CA ARG A 346 -17.87 0.28 -0.21
C ARG A 346 -18.52 -0.27 1.05
N LEU A 347 -18.23 0.32 2.21
CA LEU A 347 -18.92 -0.04 3.45
C LEU A 347 -20.38 0.37 3.39
N GLN A 348 -20.70 1.49 2.73
CA GLN A 348 -22.09 1.90 2.49
C GLN A 348 -22.82 0.88 1.62
N ASP A 349 -22.24 0.49 0.48
CA ASP A 349 -22.83 -0.50 -0.43
C ASP A 349 -23.18 -1.80 0.32
N LYS A 350 -22.33 -2.23 1.26
CA LYS A 350 -22.58 -3.41 2.11
C LYS A 350 -23.69 -3.20 3.12
N ILE A 351 -23.76 -2.01 3.72
CA ILE A 351 -24.86 -1.67 4.64
C ILE A 351 -26.19 -1.71 3.89
N ASP A 352 -26.22 -1.17 2.68
CA ASP A 352 -27.41 -1.14 1.83
C ASP A 352 -27.83 -2.56 1.40
N GLU A 353 -26.86 -3.44 1.09
CA GLU A 353 -27.12 -4.86 0.79
C GLU A 353 -27.73 -5.59 2.00
N LEU A 354 -27.19 -5.38 3.21
CA LEU A 354 -27.75 -5.98 4.43
C LEU A 354 -29.18 -5.48 4.73
N VAL A 355 -29.46 -4.21 4.53
CA VAL A 355 -30.80 -3.65 4.70
C VAL A 355 -31.79 -4.24 3.69
N ALA A 356 -31.37 -4.42 2.44
CA ALA A 356 -32.22 -5.03 1.42
C ALA A 356 -32.59 -6.49 1.77
N LEU A 357 -31.64 -7.26 2.33
CA LEU A 357 -31.91 -8.63 2.79
C LEU A 357 -32.86 -8.68 3.99
N GLU A 358 -32.68 -7.80 4.99
CA GLU A 358 -33.58 -7.70 6.14
C GLU A 358 -35.04 -7.42 5.71
N THR A 359 -35.22 -6.62 4.64
CA THR A 359 -36.56 -6.29 4.12
C THR A 359 -37.19 -7.46 3.37
N LEU A 360 -36.42 -8.27 2.66
CA LEU A 360 -36.94 -9.46 1.97
C LEU A 360 -37.37 -10.53 2.95
N ASP A 361 -36.55 -10.83 3.96
CA ASP A 361 -36.91 -11.81 5.02
C ASP A 361 -38.17 -11.38 5.81
N GLY A 362 -38.32 -10.07 6.05
CA GLY A 362 -39.50 -9.51 6.72
C GLY A 362 -40.81 -9.69 5.93
N ASN A 363 -40.75 -9.49 4.61
CA ASN A 363 -41.93 -9.64 3.73
C ASN A 363 -42.32 -11.13 3.57
N GLU A 364 -41.38 -12.04 3.46
CA GLU A 364 -41.68 -13.49 3.39
C GLU A 364 -42.28 -14.03 4.69
N ALA A 365 -41.96 -13.45 5.83
CA ALA A 365 -42.55 -13.84 7.12
C ALA A 365 -43.98 -13.33 7.28
N ASP A 366 -44.32 -12.20 6.65
CA ASP A 366 -45.68 -11.62 6.69
C ASP A 366 -46.62 -12.32 5.69
N ASP A 367 -46.11 -12.73 4.51
CA ASP A 367 -46.89 -13.49 3.52
C ASP A 367 -47.24 -14.93 3.96
N ARG A 368 -46.57 -15.45 4.98
CA ARG A 368 -46.83 -16.79 5.54
C ARG A 368 -47.82 -16.76 6.74
N ARG A 369 -48.30 -15.60 7.17
CA ARG A 369 -49.28 -15.43 8.22
C ARG A 369 -50.67 -15.19 7.66
#